data_1b047bbf4256911d82a327257e14033f
#
_entry.id   1b047bbf4256911d82a327257e14033f
#
_cell.length_a   1.000
_cell.length_b   1.000
_cell.length_c   1.000
_cell.angle_alpha   90.00
_cell.angle_beta   90.00
_cell.angle_gamma   90.00
#
_symmetry.space_group_name_H-M   'P 1'
#
loop_
_entity.id
_entity.type
_entity.pdbx_description
1 polymer ?
#
loop_
_entity_poly.entity_id
_entity_poly.type
_entity_poly.pdbx_seq_one_letter_code
_entity_poly.pdbx_strand_id
1 'polypeptide(L)'
;MYQLIELQKYLKRINAGNLLDIATGEGDFLLFLLDSFSSFDSATGLDMNPENLKIARRKAGMQKIDFVQGNIRKLPFEDNYFDTVSVSNSLHHFDHPVKAIQCMLRVLVPGGLLIINEMINEHLNPAQQAQFEYHSLKAEVDTLAGRYHRKIYTKDELLEIVSESLLEPAVVVICEDTPIIYSREKMWQFFRKLDDFVSNVAHLSNGLAYEQRAQTIKEMIETNGFQKPPQIGILAYKD
;
A
#
# COMPACT_ATOMS: atom_id res chain seq x y z
N MET A 1 4.91 2.74 12.00
CA MET A 1 4.97 4.15 11.55
C MET A 1 5.71 4.16 10.24
N TYR A 2 5.24 4.88 9.21
CA TYR A 2 5.94 5.03 7.93
C TYR A 2 7.21 5.86 8.14
N GLN A 3 8.32 5.44 7.54
CA GLN A 3 9.60 6.16 7.56
C GLN A 3 10.01 6.56 6.12
N LEU A 4 9.07 7.18 5.39
CA LEU A 4 9.28 7.60 4.00
C LEU A 4 9.95 9.00 3.99
N ILE A 5 11.17 9.09 4.54
CA ILE A 5 11.88 10.36 4.75
C ILE A 5 12.06 11.14 3.45
N GLU A 6 12.39 10.45 2.35
CA GLU A 6 12.58 11.12 1.06
C GLU A 6 11.27 11.70 0.54
N LEU A 7 10.17 10.94 0.62
CA LEU A 7 8.84 11.43 0.24
C LEU A 7 8.43 12.63 1.12
N GLN A 8 8.65 12.55 2.43
CA GLN A 8 8.30 13.61 3.37
C GLN A 8 9.00 14.93 3.04
N LYS A 9 10.24 14.91 2.54
CA LYS A 9 10.97 16.14 2.15
C LYS A 9 10.23 16.94 1.06
N TYR A 10 9.58 16.26 0.13
CA TYR A 10 8.78 16.90 -0.93
C TYR A 10 7.46 17.44 -0.38
N LEU A 11 6.79 16.68 0.47
CA LEU A 11 5.46 17.00 0.99
C LEU A 11 5.47 18.23 1.93
N LYS A 12 6.56 18.47 2.66
CA LYS A 12 6.68 19.58 3.64
C LYS A 12 6.39 20.98 3.10
N ARG A 13 6.40 21.17 1.79
CA ARG A 13 6.18 22.45 1.13
C ARG A 13 4.84 22.56 0.43
N ILE A 14 4.04 21.50 0.51
CA ILE A 14 2.77 21.38 -0.21
C ILE A 14 1.61 21.55 0.78
N ASN A 15 0.63 22.38 0.42
CA ASN A 15 -0.68 22.36 1.06
C ASN A 15 -1.51 21.26 0.36
N ALA A 16 -1.99 20.28 1.11
CA ALA A 16 -2.75 19.18 0.55
C ALA A 16 -4.20 19.56 0.19
N GLY A 17 -4.70 20.70 0.68
CA GLY A 17 -6.10 21.09 0.49
C GLY A 17 -7.06 20.02 1.04
N ASN A 18 -8.05 19.64 0.25
CA ASN A 18 -8.94 18.50 0.52
C ASN A 18 -8.27 17.21 0.08
N LEU A 19 -7.85 16.38 1.03
CA LEU A 19 -7.11 15.14 0.80
C LEU A 19 -8.04 13.91 0.84
N LEU A 20 -7.91 13.03 -0.15
CA LEU A 20 -8.51 11.68 -0.15
C LEU A 20 -7.41 10.62 -0.16
N ASP A 21 -7.45 9.69 0.79
CA ASP A 21 -6.59 8.50 0.82
C ASP A 21 -7.42 7.26 0.47
N ILE A 22 -7.10 6.62 -0.66
CA ILE A 22 -7.79 5.46 -1.22
C ILE A 22 -7.20 4.18 -0.66
N ALA A 23 -8.08 3.23 -0.26
CA ALA A 23 -7.70 2.01 0.44
C ALA A 23 -6.85 2.32 1.68
N THR A 24 -7.33 3.27 2.47
CA THR A 24 -6.62 3.84 3.63
C THR A 24 -6.27 2.81 4.69
N GLY A 25 -6.91 1.63 4.67
CA GLY A 25 -6.69 0.56 5.63
C GLY A 25 -6.92 1.05 7.06
N GLU A 26 -5.95 0.82 7.91
CA GLU A 26 -5.96 1.27 9.31
C GLU A 26 -5.56 2.76 9.48
N GLY A 27 -5.41 3.52 8.39
CA GLY A 27 -5.14 4.95 8.40
C GLY A 27 -3.66 5.34 8.53
N ASP A 28 -2.74 4.38 8.54
CA ASP A 28 -1.32 4.67 8.83
C ASP A 28 -0.67 5.60 7.79
N PHE A 29 -0.99 5.42 6.49
CA PHE A 29 -0.45 6.27 5.45
C PHE A 29 -1.12 7.65 5.45
N LEU A 30 -2.42 7.72 5.64
CA LEU A 30 -3.15 8.98 5.77
C LEU A 30 -2.56 9.83 6.91
N LEU A 31 -2.38 9.25 8.10
CA LEU A 31 -1.78 9.95 9.23
C LEU A 31 -0.35 10.42 8.93
N PHE A 32 0.46 9.58 8.27
CA PHE A 32 1.80 9.97 7.82
C PHE A 32 1.75 11.17 6.86
N LEU A 33 0.81 11.20 5.92
CA LEU A 33 0.64 12.31 4.97
C LEU A 33 0.26 13.60 5.71
N LEU A 34 -0.70 13.54 6.63
CA LEU A 34 -1.13 14.72 7.40
C LEU A 34 0.01 15.33 8.25
N ASP A 35 0.88 14.48 8.80
CA ASP A 35 2.08 14.92 9.52
C ASP A 35 3.20 15.43 8.59
N SER A 36 3.12 15.11 7.30
CA SER A 36 4.16 15.41 6.30
C SER A 36 3.90 16.68 5.49
N PHE A 37 2.64 16.99 5.23
CA PHE A 37 2.26 18.22 4.49
C PHE A 37 2.49 19.49 5.31
N SER A 38 2.64 20.63 4.62
CA SER A 38 2.70 21.93 5.30
C SER A 38 1.37 22.31 5.95
N SER A 39 0.25 21.93 5.31
CA SER A 39 -1.12 22.17 5.77
C SER A 39 -2.10 21.28 4.96
N PHE A 40 -3.32 21.17 5.43
CA PHE A 40 -4.46 20.59 4.73
C PHE A 40 -5.76 21.23 5.25
N ASP A 41 -6.82 21.19 4.45
CA ASP A 41 -8.13 21.77 4.81
C ASP A 41 -9.05 20.67 5.38
N SER A 42 -9.11 19.53 4.72
CA SER A 42 -9.86 18.36 5.17
C SER A 42 -9.15 17.06 4.75
N ALA A 43 -9.48 15.96 5.41
CA ALA A 43 -8.94 14.64 5.09
C ALA A 43 -10.04 13.58 5.10
N THR A 44 -10.03 12.72 4.09
CA THR A 44 -10.95 11.59 3.97
C THR A 44 -10.15 10.31 3.71
N GLY A 45 -10.38 9.27 4.51
CA GLY A 45 -9.88 7.92 4.28
C GLY A 45 -10.99 7.01 3.75
N LEU A 46 -10.79 6.37 2.61
CA LEU A 46 -11.74 5.42 2.03
C LEU A 46 -11.18 4.00 2.05
N ASP A 47 -11.95 3.05 2.55
CA ASP A 47 -11.62 1.62 2.52
C ASP A 47 -12.87 0.75 2.36
N MET A 48 -12.73 -0.43 1.78
CA MET A 48 -13.84 -1.38 1.64
C MET A 48 -14.14 -2.11 2.95
N ASN A 49 -13.12 -2.29 3.80
CA ASN A 49 -13.21 -3.05 5.04
C ASN A 49 -13.63 -2.17 6.23
N PRO A 50 -14.84 -2.32 6.78
CA PRO A 50 -15.29 -1.51 7.90
C PRO A 50 -14.48 -1.73 9.18
N GLU A 51 -13.84 -2.88 9.36
CA GLU A 51 -12.99 -3.13 10.53
C GLU A 51 -11.70 -2.31 10.47
N ASN A 52 -11.10 -2.18 9.29
CA ASN A 52 -9.97 -1.27 9.06
C ASN A 52 -10.36 0.16 9.46
N LEU A 53 -11.51 0.63 8.98
CA LEU A 53 -11.99 1.99 9.29
C LEU A 53 -12.27 2.21 10.77
N LYS A 54 -12.69 1.19 11.51
CA LYS A 54 -12.83 1.27 12.99
C LYS A 54 -11.47 1.48 13.66
N ILE A 55 -10.43 0.78 13.18
CA ILE A 55 -9.07 0.94 13.68
C ILE A 55 -8.53 2.33 13.31
N ALA A 56 -8.72 2.75 12.06
CA ALA A 56 -8.30 4.06 11.56
C ALA A 56 -8.90 5.19 12.39
N ARG A 57 -10.22 5.16 12.68
CA ARG A 57 -10.87 6.16 13.55
C ARG A 57 -10.26 6.21 14.95
N ARG A 58 -9.91 5.06 15.54
CA ARG A 58 -9.24 5.02 16.85
C ARG A 58 -7.84 5.62 16.82
N LYS A 59 -7.07 5.33 15.75
CA LYS A 59 -5.72 5.91 15.55
C LYS A 59 -5.76 7.42 15.31
N ALA A 60 -6.74 7.89 14.54
CA ALA A 60 -6.95 9.31 14.27
C ALA A 60 -7.32 10.13 15.52
N GLY A 61 -7.93 9.49 16.53
CA GLY A 61 -8.29 10.13 17.78
C GLY A 61 -9.25 11.30 17.58
N MET A 62 -8.84 12.52 18.00
CA MET A 62 -9.64 13.74 17.89
C MET A 62 -9.40 14.53 16.58
N GLN A 63 -8.56 14.03 15.67
CA GLN A 63 -8.35 14.68 14.37
C GLN A 63 -9.63 14.62 13.54
N LYS A 64 -9.94 15.71 12.87
CA LYS A 64 -11.11 15.80 11.98
C LYS A 64 -10.81 15.11 10.64
N ILE A 65 -10.94 13.79 10.63
CA ILE A 65 -10.77 12.94 9.46
C ILE A 65 -12.07 12.18 9.23
N ASP A 66 -12.60 12.27 8.02
CA ASP A 66 -13.75 11.48 7.61
C ASP A 66 -13.28 10.10 7.14
N PHE A 67 -13.96 9.03 7.58
CA PHE A 67 -13.70 7.68 7.14
C PHE A 67 -14.95 7.10 6.47
N VAL A 68 -14.83 6.83 5.16
CA VAL A 68 -15.93 6.41 4.29
C VAL A 68 -15.72 4.97 3.85
N GLN A 69 -16.73 4.12 4.05
CA GLN A 69 -16.71 2.79 3.47
C GLN A 69 -17.05 2.89 1.98
N GLY A 70 -16.17 2.41 1.11
CA GLY A 70 -16.38 2.49 -0.32
C GLY A 70 -15.40 1.67 -1.14
N ASN A 71 -15.67 1.58 -2.44
CA ASN A 71 -14.87 0.86 -3.40
C ASN A 71 -14.32 1.83 -4.44
N ILE A 72 -13.04 1.69 -4.78
CA ILE A 72 -12.36 2.51 -5.80
C ILE A 72 -13.10 2.51 -7.16
N ARG A 73 -13.73 1.39 -7.52
CA ARG A 73 -14.50 1.27 -8.79
C ARG A 73 -15.76 2.12 -8.82
N LYS A 74 -16.25 2.59 -7.66
CA LYS A 74 -17.44 3.43 -7.53
C LYS A 74 -17.24 4.39 -6.37
N LEU A 75 -16.35 5.37 -6.56
CA LEU A 75 -16.09 6.40 -5.56
C LEU A 75 -17.35 7.26 -5.36
N PRO A 76 -17.83 7.41 -4.11
CA PRO A 76 -19.05 8.16 -3.80
C PRO A 76 -18.79 9.66 -3.69
N PHE A 77 -17.93 10.19 -4.57
CA PHE A 77 -17.51 11.59 -4.59
C PHE A 77 -17.76 12.20 -5.97
N GLU A 78 -17.98 13.49 -6.01
CA GLU A 78 -18.12 14.27 -7.23
C GLU A 78 -16.79 14.34 -8.00
N ASP A 79 -16.89 14.64 -9.30
CA ASP A 79 -15.72 14.89 -10.14
C ASP A 79 -15.03 16.17 -9.69
N ASN A 80 -13.69 16.19 -9.72
CA ASN A 80 -12.89 17.38 -9.40
C ASN A 80 -13.19 17.97 -8.01
N TYR A 81 -13.22 17.13 -6.99
CA TYR A 81 -13.55 17.52 -5.61
C TYR A 81 -12.33 17.63 -4.69
N PHE A 82 -11.33 16.78 -4.87
CA PHE A 82 -10.15 16.72 -4.01
C PHE A 82 -8.95 17.41 -4.65
N ASP A 83 -8.18 18.15 -3.83
CA ASP A 83 -6.92 18.78 -4.25
C ASP A 83 -5.77 17.79 -4.26
N THR A 84 -5.83 16.78 -3.40
CA THR A 84 -4.85 15.69 -3.31
C THR A 84 -5.57 14.35 -3.20
N VAL A 85 -5.12 13.36 -3.99
CA VAL A 85 -5.56 11.96 -3.87
C VAL A 85 -4.34 11.08 -3.67
N SER A 86 -4.41 10.13 -2.73
CA SER A 86 -3.33 9.19 -2.45
C SER A 86 -3.79 7.75 -2.44
N VAL A 87 -2.83 6.85 -2.67
CA VAL A 87 -2.97 5.41 -2.48
C VAL A 87 -1.64 4.83 -2.02
N SER A 88 -1.67 3.92 -1.05
CA SER A 88 -0.45 3.28 -0.55
C SER A 88 -0.59 1.78 -0.43
N ASN A 89 0.40 1.04 -0.95
CA ASN A 89 0.50 -0.42 -0.85
C ASN A 89 -0.82 -1.14 -1.17
N SER A 90 -1.49 -0.70 -2.23
CA SER A 90 -2.85 -1.17 -2.58
C SER A 90 -3.06 -1.36 -4.09
N LEU A 91 -2.22 -0.79 -4.97
CA LEU A 91 -2.37 -0.99 -6.42
C LEU A 91 -2.27 -2.47 -6.81
N HIS A 92 -1.44 -3.25 -6.12
CA HIS A 92 -1.29 -4.69 -6.34
C HIS A 92 -2.52 -5.52 -5.93
N HIS A 93 -3.52 -4.92 -5.28
CA HIS A 93 -4.83 -5.50 -5.02
C HIS A 93 -5.88 -5.12 -6.08
N PHE A 94 -5.56 -4.24 -7.01
CA PHE A 94 -6.50 -3.83 -8.06
C PHE A 94 -6.22 -4.62 -9.34
N ASP A 95 -7.22 -5.35 -9.83
CA ASP A 95 -7.14 -6.16 -11.06
C ASP A 95 -6.94 -5.31 -12.33
N HIS A 96 -7.30 -4.03 -12.27
CA HIS A 96 -7.14 -3.04 -13.34
C HIS A 96 -6.53 -1.75 -12.76
N PRO A 97 -5.21 -1.70 -12.47
CA PRO A 97 -4.58 -0.57 -11.79
C PRO A 97 -4.69 0.76 -12.57
N VAL A 98 -4.59 0.72 -13.90
CA VAL A 98 -4.80 1.91 -14.76
C VAL A 98 -6.20 2.48 -14.58
N LYS A 99 -7.25 1.62 -14.57
CA LYS A 99 -8.64 2.07 -14.31
C LYS A 99 -8.82 2.62 -12.90
N ALA A 100 -8.11 2.05 -11.92
CA ALA A 100 -8.13 2.55 -10.55
C ALA A 100 -7.54 3.96 -10.49
N ILE A 101 -6.40 4.22 -11.14
CA ILE A 101 -5.82 5.56 -11.25
C ILE A 101 -6.78 6.52 -11.97
N GLN A 102 -7.42 6.09 -13.06
CA GLN A 102 -8.43 6.91 -13.74
C GLN A 102 -9.63 7.27 -12.84
N CYS A 103 -10.06 6.36 -11.95
CA CYS A 103 -11.09 6.68 -10.94
C CYS A 103 -10.58 7.72 -9.93
N MET A 104 -9.31 7.65 -9.53
CA MET A 104 -8.68 8.66 -8.66
C MET A 104 -8.62 10.02 -9.37
N LEU A 105 -8.19 10.04 -10.64
CA LEU A 105 -8.12 11.24 -11.45
C LEU A 105 -9.50 11.90 -11.67
N ARG A 106 -10.57 11.11 -11.76
CA ARG A 106 -11.93 11.68 -11.89
C ARG A 106 -12.26 12.60 -10.72
N VAL A 107 -11.95 12.18 -9.50
CA VAL A 107 -12.29 12.95 -8.29
C VAL A 107 -11.24 14.02 -7.93
N LEU A 108 -10.06 13.97 -8.55
CA LEU A 108 -8.98 14.94 -8.38
C LEU A 108 -9.26 16.18 -9.24
N VAL A 109 -9.04 17.38 -8.72
CA VAL A 109 -9.18 18.65 -9.47
C VAL A 109 -8.12 18.75 -10.57
N PRO A 110 -8.32 19.50 -11.67
CA PRO A 110 -7.23 19.89 -12.57
C PRO A 110 -6.10 20.61 -11.80
N GLY A 111 -4.86 20.25 -12.06
CA GLY A 111 -3.70 20.72 -11.30
C GLY A 111 -3.54 20.06 -9.93
N GLY A 112 -4.45 19.17 -9.52
CA GLY A 112 -4.39 18.46 -8.25
C GLY A 112 -3.28 17.39 -8.21
N LEU A 113 -2.86 17.03 -7.02
CA LEU A 113 -1.75 16.12 -6.75
C LEU A 113 -2.24 14.67 -6.56
N LEU A 114 -1.74 13.73 -7.38
CA LEU A 114 -1.84 12.30 -7.13
C LEU A 114 -0.54 11.79 -6.46
N ILE A 115 -0.69 11.01 -5.39
CA ILE A 115 0.42 10.35 -4.69
C ILE A 115 0.20 8.84 -4.72
N ILE A 116 1.15 8.13 -5.30
CA ILE A 116 1.20 6.67 -5.28
C ILE A 116 2.42 6.25 -4.46
N ASN A 117 2.21 5.41 -3.45
CA ASN A 117 3.28 4.81 -2.68
C ASN A 117 3.13 3.29 -2.71
N GLU A 118 4.13 2.58 -3.21
CA GLU A 118 4.11 1.11 -3.33
C GLU A 118 5.44 0.48 -2.94
N MET A 119 5.39 -0.75 -2.44
CA MET A 119 6.58 -1.59 -2.32
C MET A 119 7.06 -1.99 -3.72
N ILE A 120 8.38 -2.06 -3.90
CA ILE A 120 9.00 -2.51 -5.16
C ILE A 120 9.92 -3.70 -4.95
N ASN A 121 9.97 -4.57 -5.96
CA ASN A 121 10.83 -5.76 -6.00
C ASN A 121 12.12 -5.42 -6.76
N GLU A 122 12.99 -4.62 -6.14
CA GLU A 122 14.29 -4.28 -6.70
C GLU A 122 15.37 -4.25 -5.62
N HIS A 123 16.53 -4.79 -5.93
CA HIS A 123 17.73 -4.76 -5.08
C HIS A 123 17.51 -5.21 -3.64
N LEU A 124 16.67 -6.24 -3.44
CA LEU A 124 16.29 -6.72 -2.12
C LEU A 124 17.50 -7.33 -1.38
N ASN A 125 17.70 -6.87 -0.15
CA ASN A 125 18.58 -7.57 0.78
C ASN A 125 17.91 -8.87 1.31
N PRO A 126 18.65 -9.78 1.98
CA PRO A 126 18.07 -11.06 2.41
C PRO A 126 16.83 -10.95 3.31
N ALA A 127 16.75 -9.93 4.18
CA ALA A 127 15.57 -9.71 5.04
C ALA A 127 14.37 -9.17 4.25
N GLN A 128 14.60 -8.34 3.24
CA GLN A 128 13.58 -7.85 2.31
C GLN A 128 13.11 -8.97 1.38
N GLN A 129 14.02 -9.86 0.96
CA GLN A 129 13.67 -11.06 0.18
C GLN A 129 12.73 -11.98 0.99
N ALA A 130 12.96 -12.15 2.29
CA ALA A 130 12.06 -12.93 3.15
C ALA A 130 10.63 -12.34 3.17
N GLN A 131 10.51 -11.01 3.23
CA GLN A 131 9.21 -10.35 3.15
C GLN A 131 8.58 -10.47 1.75
N PHE A 132 9.37 -10.34 0.69
CA PHE A 132 8.88 -10.51 -0.68
C PHE A 132 8.30 -11.92 -0.89
N GLU A 133 8.99 -12.96 -0.41
CA GLU A 133 8.51 -14.35 -0.51
C GLU A 133 7.23 -14.57 0.32
N TYR A 134 7.19 -14.00 1.54
CA TYR A 134 5.98 -14.01 2.37
C TYR A 134 4.78 -13.38 1.66
N HIS A 135 4.96 -12.18 1.09
CA HIS A 135 3.93 -11.47 0.34
C HIS A 135 3.52 -12.22 -0.93
N SER A 136 4.49 -12.80 -1.64
CA SER A 136 4.24 -13.57 -2.86
C SER A 136 3.41 -14.83 -2.58
N LEU A 137 3.74 -15.56 -1.51
CA LEU A 137 2.95 -16.71 -1.08
C LEU A 137 1.51 -16.29 -0.72
N LYS A 138 1.35 -15.20 0.04
CA LYS A 138 0.04 -14.66 0.37
C LYS A 138 -0.75 -14.27 -0.87
N ALA A 139 -0.13 -13.62 -1.84
CA ALA A 139 -0.78 -13.19 -3.09
C ALA A 139 -1.29 -14.40 -3.90
N GLU A 140 -0.50 -15.48 -3.98
CA GLU A 140 -0.91 -16.71 -4.65
C GLU A 140 -2.10 -17.38 -3.94
N VAL A 141 -2.05 -17.49 -2.60
CA VAL A 141 -3.14 -18.06 -1.80
C VAL A 141 -4.43 -17.22 -1.92
N ASP A 142 -4.32 -15.89 -1.87
CA ASP A 142 -5.46 -14.99 -2.06
C ASP A 142 -6.11 -15.19 -3.45
N THR A 143 -5.28 -15.33 -4.48
CA THR A 143 -5.74 -15.56 -5.85
C THR A 143 -6.46 -16.91 -6.00
N LEU A 144 -5.94 -17.96 -5.38
CA LEU A 144 -6.60 -19.27 -5.33
C LEU A 144 -7.95 -19.23 -4.57
N ALA A 145 -8.06 -18.34 -3.58
CA ALA A 145 -9.30 -18.06 -2.85
C ALA A 145 -10.26 -17.10 -3.60
N GLY A 146 -9.99 -16.77 -4.87
CA GLY A 146 -10.82 -15.90 -5.70
C GLY A 146 -10.68 -14.39 -5.41
N ARG A 147 -9.64 -13.99 -4.67
CA ARG A 147 -9.32 -12.57 -4.42
C ARG A 147 -8.16 -12.17 -5.30
N TYR A 148 -8.34 -11.13 -6.13
CA TYR A 148 -7.21 -10.61 -6.90
C TYR A 148 -6.15 -10.06 -5.96
N HIS A 149 -4.93 -10.57 -6.10
CA HIS A 149 -3.76 -10.12 -5.37
C HIS A 149 -2.52 -10.53 -6.16
N ARG A 150 -1.80 -9.56 -6.71
CA ARG A 150 -0.56 -9.85 -7.42
C ARG A 150 0.66 -9.69 -6.50
N LYS A 151 1.81 -10.21 -6.94
CA LYS A 151 3.10 -9.91 -6.33
C LYS A 151 3.38 -8.41 -6.45
N ILE A 152 4.25 -7.89 -5.57
CA ILE A 152 4.66 -6.49 -5.64
C ILE A 152 5.34 -6.18 -6.98
N TYR A 153 5.18 -4.95 -7.41
CA TYR A 153 5.66 -4.45 -8.69
C TYR A 153 7.18 -4.25 -8.73
N THR A 154 7.77 -4.22 -9.93
CA THR A 154 9.03 -3.51 -10.16
C THR A 154 8.74 -2.01 -10.31
N LYS A 155 9.80 -1.19 -10.22
CA LYS A 155 9.69 0.25 -10.49
C LYS A 155 9.19 0.52 -11.91
N ASP A 156 9.73 -0.18 -12.89
CA ASP A 156 9.38 0.04 -14.29
C ASP A 156 7.91 -0.31 -14.58
N GLU A 157 7.39 -1.41 -14.02
CA GLU A 157 5.96 -1.76 -14.11
C GLU A 157 5.07 -0.66 -13.53
N LEU A 158 5.45 -0.04 -12.41
CA LEU A 158 4.67 1.04 -11.80
C LEU A 158 4.70 2.31 -12.65
N LEU A 159 5.87 2.67 -13.21
CA LEU A 159 6.00 3.83 -14.09
C LEU A 159 5.21 3.63 -15.40
N GLU A 160 5.18 2.41 -15.94
CA GLU A 160 4.35 2.07 -17.10
C GLU A 160 2.87 2.25 -16.80
N ILE A 161 2.37 1.72 -15.67
CA ILE A 161 0.97 1.90 -15.22
C ILE A 161 0.60 3.38 -15.09
N VAL A 162 1.49 4.20 -14.53
CA VAL A 162 1.28 5.65 -14.40
C VAL A 162 1.21 6.32 -15.76
N SER A 163 2.15 5.99 -16.66
CA SER A 163 2.18 6.52 -18.03
C SER A 163 0.95 6.10 -18.85
N GLU A 164 0.51 4.84 -18.75
CA GLU A 164 -0.73 4.35 -19.38
C GLU A 164 -1.98 5.06 -18.85
N SER A 165 -1.89 5.65 -17.65
CA SER A 165 -2.97 6.47 -17.06
C SER A 165 -2.96 7.92 -17.58
N LEU A 166 -2.11 8.24 -18.56
CA LEU A 166 -1.90 9.59 -19.14
C LEU A 166 -1.36 10.59 -18.11
N LEU A 167 -0.50 10.14 -17.22
CA LEU A 167 0.17 10.95 -16.21
C LEU A 167 1.69 10.96 -16.43
N GLU A 168 2.29 12.13 -16.24
CA GLU A 168 3.74 12.28 -16.20
C GLU A 168 4.16 12.44 -14.72
N PRO A 169 5.04 11.56 -14.19
CA PRO A 169 5.55 11.73 -12.84
C PRO A 169 6.37 13.03 -12.72
N ALA A 170 5.94 13.93 -11.83
CA ALA A 170 6.71 15.13 -11.50
C ALA A 170 7.87 14.81 -10.55
N VAL A 171 7.68 13.83 -9.67
CA VAL A 171 8.67 13.37 -8.70
C VAL A 171 8.57 11.85 -8.55
N VAL A 172 9.71 11.19 -8.58
CA VAL A 172 9.85 9.77 -8.25
C VAL A 172 10.94 9.63 -7.19
N VAL A 173 10.60 9.07 -6.04
CA VAL A 173 11.54 8.84 -4.94
C VAL A 173 11.53 7.39 -4.51
N ILE A 174 12.70 6.86 -4.19
CA ILE A 174 12.82 5.54 -3.55
C ILE A 174 13.10 5.76 -2.08
N CYS A 175 12.29 5.12 -1.24
CA CYS A 175 12.42 5.15 0.21
C CYS A 175 12.79 3.76 0.71
N GLU A 176 13.86 3.69 1.46
CA GLU A 176 14.24 2.49 2.19
C GLU A 176 13.88 2.69 3.66
N ASP A 177 13.02 1.83 4.18
CA ASP A 177 12.69 1.86 5.60
C ASP A 177 13.94 1.44 6.41
N THR A 178 14.15 2.10 7.55
CA THR A 178 15.14 1.64 8.51
C THR A 178 14.83 0.20 8.93
N PRO A 179 15.83 -0.71 8.98
CA PRO A 179 15.60 -2.08 9.37
C PRO A 179 14.88 -2.17 10.71
N ILE A 180 13.71 -2.77 10.73
CA ILE A 180 12.98 -3.04 11.96
C ILE A 180 13.36 -4.42 12.44
N ILE A 181 14.01 -4.48 13.60
CA ILE A 181 14.26 -5.75 14.29
C ILE A 181 12.96 -6.14 15.00
N TYR A 182 12.28 -7.13 14.46
CA TYR A 182 11.06 -7.64 15.10
C TYR A 182 11.40 -8.49 16.34
N SER A 183 10.61 -8.30 17.40
CA SER A 183 10.66 -9.19 18.57
C SER A 183 10.28 -10.63 18.18
N ARG A 184 10.72 -11.61 18.96
CA ARG A 184 10.29 -13.01 18.77
C ARG A 184 8.78 -13.17 18.71
N GLU A 185 8.05 -12.48 19.57
CA GLU A 185 6.59 -12.50 19.59
C GLU A 185 6.00 -12.01 18.26
N LYS A 186 6.55 -10.95 17.68
CA LYS A 186 6.12 -10.44 16.38
C LYS A 186 6.44 -11.41 15.25
N MET A 187 7.60 -12.06 15.27
CA MET A 187 7.96 -13.12 14.32
C MET A 187 6.99 -14.30 14.39
N TRP A 188 6.60 -14.74 15.59
CA TRP A 188 5.59 -15.78 15.79
C TRP A 188 4.22 -15.40 15.22
N GLN A 189 3.85 -14.12 15.23
CA GLN A 189 2.61 -13.66 14.56
C GLN A 189 2.69 -13.83 13.03
N PHE A 190 3.85 -13.57 12.42
CA PHE A 190 4.04 -13.81 10.98
C PHE A 190 4.01 -15.31 10.66
N PHE A 191 4.64 -16.16 11.48
CA PHE A 191 4.62 -17.61 11.29
C PHE A 191 3.21 -18.19 11.36
N ARG A 192 2.43 -17.79 12.35
CA ARG A 192 1.00 -18.18 12.45
C ARG A 192 0.21 -17.76 11.22
N LYS A 193 0.42 -16.55 10.72
CA LYS A 193 -0.25 -16.10 9.48
C LYS A 193 0.17 -16.93 8.27
N LEU A 194 1.44 -17.34 8.17
CA LEU A 194 1.88 -18.26 7.12
C LEU A 194 1.16 -19.61 7.21
N ASP A 195 1.08 -20.18 8.42
CA ASP A 195 0.36 -21.45 8.64
C ASP A 195 -1.13 -21.30 8.28
N ASP A 196 -1.76 -20.20 8.66
CA ASP A 196 -3.15 -19.89 8.28
C ASP A 196 -3.30 -19.78 6.76
N PHE A 197 -2.35 -19.16 6.04
CA PHE A 197 -2.43 -19.04 4.59
C PHE A 197 -2.37 -20.41 3.92
N VAL A 198 -1.39 -21.25 4.29
CA VAL A 198 -1.24 -22.56 3.65
C VAL A 198 -2.34 -23.54 4.04
N SER A 199 -2.89 -23.44 5.24
CA SER A 199 -4.02 -24.28 5.66
C SER A 199 -5.24 -24.11 4.75
N ASN A 200 -5.45 -22.89 4.21
CA ASN A 200 -6.54 -22.62 3.27
C ASN A 200 -6.39 -23.32 1.92
N VAL A 201 -5.19 -23.74 1.56
CA VAL A 201 -4.87 -24.38 0.27
C VAL A 201 -4.31 -25.81 0.43
N ALA A 202 -4.20 -26.32 1.64
CA ALA A 202 -3.68 -27.67 1.93
C ALA A 202 -4.46 -28.79 1.25
N HIS A 203 -5.74 -28.58 0.97
CA HIS A 203 -6.61 -29.53 0.28
C HIS A 203 -6.36 -29.63 -1.24
N LEU A 204 -5.58 -28.72 -1.82
CA LEU A 204 -5.26 -28.72 -3.24
C LEU A 204 -4.17 -29.77 -3.55
N SER A 205 -4.10 -30.22 -4.80
CA SER A 205 -3.14 -31.21 -5.26
C SER A 205 -1.66 -30.82 -5.03
N ASN A 206 -1.38 -29.51 -4.95
CA ASN A 206 -0.07 -28.93 -4.67
C ASN A 206 0.06 -28.38 -3.24
N GLY A 207 -0.85 -28.72 -2.32
CA GLY A 207 -0.87 -28.22 -0.94
C GLY A 207 0.46 -28.40 -0.21
N LEU A 208 1.10 -29.57 -0.36
CA LEU A 208 2.41 -29.87 0.23
C LEU A 208 3.52 -28.88 -0.24
N ALA A 209 3.48 -28.44 -1.48
CA ALA A 209 4.46 -27.47 -1.99
C ALA A 209 4.28 -26.10 -1.32
N TYR A 210 3.06 -25.68 -0.99
CA TYR A 210 2.81 -24.46 -0.22
C TYR A 210 3.30 -24.57 1.22
N GLU A 211 3.12 -25.72 1.87
CA GLU A 211 3.65 -25.98 3.22
C GLU A 211 5.19 -25.91 3.24
N GLN A 212 5.85 -26.57 2.29
CA GLN A 212 7.31 -26.52 2.15
C GLN A 212 7.82 -25.10 1.92
N ARG A 213 7.13 -24.34 1.06
CA ARG A 213 7.48 -22.94 0.80
C ARG A 213 7.31 -22.06 2.05
N ALA A 214 6.24 -22.25 2.81
CA ALA A 214 6.02 -21.54 4.06
C ALA A 214 7.14 -21.87 5.08
N GLN A 215 7.58 -23.13 5.15
CA GLN A 215 8.67 -23.51 6.01
C GLN A 215 10.00 -22.84 5.59
N THR A 216 10.30 -22.80 4.30
CA THR A 216 11.46 -22.07 3.76
C THR A 216 11.42 -20.58 4.12
N ILE A 217 10.23 -19.94 4.00
CA ILE A 217 10.07 -18.52 4.38
C ILE A 217 10.33 -18.31 5.88
N LYS A 218 9.86 -19.21 6.75
CA LYS A 218 10.15 -19.13 8.19
C LYS A 218 11.65 -19.19 8.47
N GLU A 219 12.36 -20.11 7.82
CA GLU A 219 13.82 -20.26 7.92
C GLU A 219 14.55 -18.99 7.41
N MET A 220 14.10 -18.40 6.31
CA MET A 220 14.63 -17.13 5.82
C MET A 220 14.44 -16.01 6.83
N ILE A 221 13.26 -15.91 7.45
CA ILE A 221 12.96 -14.90 8.48
C ILE A 221 13.84 -15.11 9.73
N GLU A 222 14.00 -16.35 10.17
CA GLU A 222 14.86 -16.68 11.34
C GLU A 222 16.34 -16.36 11.08
N THR A 223 16.81 -16.62 9.87
CA THR A 223 18.23 -16.45 9.49
C THR A 223 18.56 -14.99 9.17
N ASN A 224 17.73 -14.31 8.39
CA ASN A 224 18.02 -13.01 7.80
C ASN A 224 17.24 -11.85 8.44
N GLY A 225 16.25 -12.15 9.26
CA GLY A 225 15.27 -11.18 9.73
C GLY A 225 14.13 -10.95 8.72
N PHE A 226 13.33 -9.92 8.99
CA PHE A 226 12.15 -9.57 8.20
C PHE A 226 12.09 -8.05 8.06
N GLN A 227 12.19 -7.55 6.84
CA GLN A 227 12.23 -6.12 6.54
C GLN A 227 11.36 -5.83 5.33
N LYS A 228 10.65 -4.71 5.35
CA LYS A 228 9.88 -4.26 4.18
C LYS A 228 10.81 -4.04 2.98
N PRO A 229 10.40 -4.44 1.77
CA PRO A 229 11.03 -4.01 0.53
C PRO A 229 11.09 -2.49 0.43
N PRO A 230 12.02 -1.95 -0.39
CA PRO A 230 12.02 -0.53 -0.71
C PRO A 230 10.64 -0.08 -1.18
N GLN A 231 10.30 1.17 -0.92
CA GLN A 231 9.05 1.77 -1.39
C GLN A 231 9.35 2.87 -2.40
N ILE A 232 8.52 2.95 -3.43
CA ILE A 232 8.54 4.04 -4.39
C ILE A 232 7.41 5.01 -4.08
N GLY A 233 7.75 6.30 -3.97
CA GLY A 233 6.78 7.38 -3.95
C GLY A 233 6.75 8.07 -5.31
N ILE A 234 5.59 8.12 -5.95
CA ILE A 234 5.36 8.78 -7.23
C ILE A 234 4.37 9.92 -7.00
N LEU A 235 4.77 11.13 -7.36
CA LEU A 235 3.93 12.32 -7.33
C LEU A 235 3.70 12.77 -8.76
N ALA A 236 2.43 12.93 -9.14
CA ALA A 236 2.03 13.41 -10.46
C ALA A 236 0.90 14.42 -10.32
N TYR A 237 0.83 15.39 -11.23
CA TYR A 237 -0.25 16.36 -11.26
C TYR A 237 -1.21 16.01 -12.38
N LYS A 238 -2.51 16.16 -12.12
CA LYS A 238 -3.54 16.03 -13.15
C LYS A 238 -3.52 17.28 -14.04
N ASP A 239 -3.48 17.09 -15.35
CA ASP A 239 -3.61 18.15 -16.35
C ASP A 239 -4.96 18.89 -16.27
#